data_ab25104564ae3be737ed3f6e0b6cf8c6
#
_entry.id   ab25104564ae3be737ed3f6e0b6cf8c6
#
_cell.length_a   1.000
_cell.length_b   1.000
_cell.length_c   1.000
_cell.angle_alpha   90.00
_cell.angle_beta   90.00
_cell.angle_gamma   90.00
#
_symmetry.space_group_name_H-M   'P 1'
#
loop_
_entity.id
_entity.type
_entity.pdbx_description
1 polymer ?
#
loop_
_entity_poly.entity_id
_entity_poly.type
_entity_poly.pdbx_seq_one_letter_code
_entity_poly.pdbx_strand_id
1 'polypeptide(L)'
;MEHYLHLMKFSLIMLYEHPIFGIFYSIASALFSLTAIFGNVIVIYAFWIASSISRSSRLLLLSLAASDLGVGLLVQPLNAAMMAKMLGLAVSRHGNAVDDQDMTLLYPLVKTSQFFSILFGGASLLTVGAIAIDRYLALSLHLRYAELVTTARVRLAIFGIWITSFLAALQQTLTDFNQRIQVFGVLFVILIASFAYFKIFRILSHHQNLICVQVGQQNQICQLTHFGRAKKLAIKTLYIYVILIVCYAPSLFIFPAFIKSKNPSALLTLFYYVGAFLVLFNSCLNPLVYCWKLCEVRETVVDVLKRMFSRWIPLCHQ
;
A
#
# COMPACT_ATOMS: atom_id res chain seq x y z
N MET A 1 -23.13 13.71 3.14
CA MET A 1 -24.10 12.71 3.63
C MET A 1 -24.77 11.94 2.49
N GLU A 2 -25.26 12.60 1.45
CA GLU A 2 -25.92 11.95 0.29
C GLU A 2 -25.08 10.87 -0.40
N HIS A 3 -23.79 11.13 -0.63
CA HIS A 3 -22.91 10.17 -1.27
C HIS A 3 -22.75 8.85 -0.49
N TYR A 4 -22.64 8.91 0.82
CA TYR A 4 -22.51 7.71 1.66
C TYR A 4 -23.82 6.93 1.71
N LEU A 5 -24.96 7.64 1.77
CA LEU A 5 -26.28 7.03 1.69
C LEU A 5 -26.47 6.30 0.36
N HIS A 6 -26.03 6.93 -0.74
CA HIS A 6 -26.05 6.33 -2.07
C HIS A 6 -25.21 5.05 -2.12
N LEU A 7 -23.95 5.08 -1.67
CA LEU A 7 -23.09 3.91 -1.63
C LEU A 7 -23.72 2.79 -0.76
N MET A 8 -24.20 3.12 0.44
CA MET A 8 -24.79 2.14 1.35
C MET A 8 -26.03 1.49 0.77
N LYS A 9 -26.93 2.27 0.16
CA LYS A 9 -28.14 1.74 -0.50
C LYS A 9 -27.83 0.69 -1.56
N PHE A 10 -26.93 1.02 -2.49
CA PHE A 10 -26.59 0.08 -3.57
C PHE A 10 -25.75 -1.10 -3.08
N SER A 11 -24.97 -0.91 -2.03
CA SER A 11 -24.26 -2.01 -1.37
C SER A 11 -25.19 -3.04 -0.77
N LEU A 12 -26.28 -2.60 -0.13
CA LEU A 12 -27.27 -3.51 0.45
C LEU A 12 -28.01 -4.28 -0.63
N ILE A 13 -28.39 -3.64 -1.73
CA ILE A 13 -29.01 -4.32 -2.88
C ILE A 13 -28.05 -5.38 -3.45
N MET A 14 -26.80 -5.01 -3.70
CA MET A 14 -25.78 -5.91 -4.22
C MET A 14 -25.54 -7.10 -3.28
N LEU A 15 -25.48 -6.87 -1.96
CA LEU A 15 -25.27 -7.93 -0.97
C LEU A 15 -26.48 -8.85 -0.82
N TYR A 16 -27.68 -8.35 -1.05
CA TYR A 16 -28.88 -9.18 -1.11
C TYR A 16 -28.88 -10.10 -2.31
N GLU A 17 -28.50 -9.58 -3.50
CA GLU A 17 -28.39 -10.37 -4.74
C GLU A 17 -27.19 -11.34 -4.69
N HIS A 18 -26.07 -10.95 -4.05
CA HIS A 18 -24.81 -11.71 -4.02
C HIS A 18 -24.29 -11.90 -2.57
N PRO A 19 -24.98 -12.60 -1.67
CA PRO A 19 -24.58 -12.72 -0.27
C PRO A 19 -23.25 -13.46 -0.08
N ILE A 20 -22.92 -14.41 -0.96
CA ILE A 20 -21.65 -15.15 -0.93
C ILE A 20 -20.47 -14.21 -1.07
N PHE A 21 -20.59 -13.13 -1.87
CA PHE A 21 -19.56 -12.13 -2.00
C PHE A 21 -19.28 -11.41 -0.67
N GLY A 22 -20.31 -11.00 0.06
CA GLY A 22 -20.19 -10.36 1.38
C GLY A 22 -19.48 -11.24 2.41
N ILE A 23 -19.80 -12.53 2.43
CA ILE A 23 -19.14 -13.53 3.30
C ILE A 23 -17.66 -13.64 2.90
N PHE A 24 -17.39 -13.87 1.61
CA PHE A 24 -16.02 -14.00 1.10
C PHE A 24 -15.19 -12.76 1.40
N TYR A 25 -15.71 -11.56 1.13
CA TYR A 25 -15.02 -10.29 1.38
C TYR A 25 -14.65 -10.12 2.86
N SER A 26 -15.60 -10.41 3.77
CA SER A 26 -15.39 -10.28 5.21
C SER A 26 -14.31 -11.24 5.71
N ILE A 27 -14.35 -12.52 5.31
CA ILE A 27 -13.39 -13.54 5.71
C ILE A 27 -12.00 -13.20 5.10
N ALA A 28 -11.94 -12.87 3.82
CA ALA A 28 -10.70 -12.54 3.14
C ALA A 28 -10.05 -11.28 3.76
N SER A 29 -10.83 -10.23 4.07
CA SER A 29 -10.33 -9.03 4.74
C SER A 29 -9.75 -9.35 6.12
N ALA A 30 -10.40 -10.22 6.91
CA ALA A 30 -9.90 -10.65 8.21
C ALA A 30 -8.59 -11.45 8.10
N LEU A 31 -8.49 -12.37 7.15
CA LEU A 31 -7.27 -13.16 6.91
C LEU A 31 -6.11 -12.27 6.43
N PHE A 32 -6.38 -11.35 5.52
CA PHE A 32 -5.36 -10.42 5.03
C PHE A 32 -4.94 -9.39 6.07
N SER A 33 -5.82 -9.02 7.00
CA SER A 33 -5.46 -8.24 8.17
C SER A 33 -4.32 -8.91 8.95
N LEU A 34 -4.48 -10.19 9.27
CA LEU A 34 -3.44 -10.96 9.96
C LEU A 34 -2.13 -11.01 9.16
N THR A 35 -2.23 -11.27 7.85
CA THR A 35 -1.05 -11.31 6.96
C THR A 35 -0.34 -9.95 6.91
N ALA A 36 -1.08 -8.84 6.83
CA ALA A 36 -0.51 -7.50 6.83
C ALA A 36 0.14 -7.18 8.19
N ILE A 37 -0.48 -7.53 9.31
CA ILE A 37 0.06 -7.31 10.66
C ILE A 37 1.37 -8.07 10.83
N PHE A 38 1.33 -9.40 10.73
CA PHE A 38 2.52 -10.23 10.98
C PHE A 38 3.65 -9.94 9.99
N GLY A 39 3.31 -9.81 8.70
CA GLY A 39 4.27 -9.51 7.65
C GLY A 39 5.00 -8.19 7.88
N ASN A 40 4.25 -7.11 8.14
CA ASN A 40 4.86 -5.79 8.31
C ASN A 40 5.58 -5.63 9.65
N VAL A 41 5.13 -6.27 10.74
CA VAL A 41 5.89 -6.31 12.01
C VAL A 41 7.26 -6.96 11.81
N ILE A 42 7.32 -8.10 11.13
CA ILE A 42 8.59 -8.78 10.85
C ILE A 42 9.48 -7.92 9.94
N VAL A 43 8.91 -7.26 8.93
CA VAL A 43 9.63 -6.36 8.01
C VAL A 43 10.18 -5.14 8.76
N ILE A 44 9.40 -4.51 9.64
CA ILE A 44 9.86 -3.40 10.47
C ILE A 44 11.05 -3.84 11.32
N TYR A 45 10.95 -4.99 11.97
CA TYR A 45 12.03 -5.56 12.76
C TYR A 45 13.29 -5.84 11.93
N ALA A 46 13.12 -6.42 10.73
CA ALA A 46 14.22 -6.70 9.81
C ALA A 46 14.92 -5.40 9.35
N PHE A 47 14.16 -4.35 8.99
CA PHE A 47 14.73 -3.06 8.63
C PHE A 47 15.40 -2.33 9.80
N TRP A 48 14.95 -2.58 11.02
CA TRP A 48 15.61 -2.02 12.20
C TRP A 48 17.04 -2.56 12.37
N ILE A 49 17.25 -3.85 12.10
CA ILE A 49 18.55 -4.53 12.26
C ILE A 49 19.43 -4.37 10.99
N ALA A 50 18.81 -4.22 9.80
CA ALA A 50 19.53 -4.19 8.54
C ALA A 50 20.58 -3.07 8.49
N SER A 51 21.84 -3.42 8.19
CA SER A 51 22.97 -2.50 8.10
C SER A 51 23.36 -2.14 6.67
N SER A 52 23.00 -2.96 5.68
CA SER A 52 23.42 -2.79 4.28
C SER A 52 22.64 -1.71 3.52
N ILE A 53 21.47 -1.32 4.01
CA ILE A 53 20.62 -0.30 3.37
C ILE A 53 20.95 1.08 3.95
N SER A 54 21.07 2.10 3.08
CA SER A 54 21.33 3.47 3.52
C SER A 54 20.25 3.93 4.52
N ARG A 55 20.63 4.74 5.51
CA ARG A 55 19.70 5.24 6.54
C ARG A 55 18.48 5.94 5.93
N SER A 56 18.67 6.74 4.90
CA SER A 56 17.60 7.47 4.20
C SER A 56 16.58 6.51 3.56
N SER A 57 17.05 5.55 2.78
CA SER A 57 16.19 4.56 2.12
C SER A 57 15.46 3.66 3.12
N ARG A 58 16.15 3.27 4.20
CA ARG A 58 15.57 2.48 5.28
C ARG A 58 14.40 3.19 5.96
N LEU A 59 14.50 4.51 6.20
CA LEU A 59 13.40 5.29 6.79
C LEU A 59 12.17 5.31 5.90
N LEU A 60 12.32 5.43 4.58
CA LEU A 60 11.19 5.36 3.65
C LEU A 60 10.54 3.97 3.64
N LEU A 61 11.33 2.90 3.64
CA LEU A 61 10.80 1.53 3.70
C LEU A 61 10.11 1.23 5.04
N LEU A 62 10.63 1.78 6.16
CA LEU A 62 9.97 1.71 7.47
C LEU A 62 8.65 2.48 7.48
N SER A 63 8.58 3.68 6.86
CA SER A 63 7.33 4.44 6.73
C SER A 63 6.30 3.67 5.93
N LEU A 64 6.71 3.00 4.84
CA LEU A 64 5.82 2.15 4.04
C LEU A 64 5.30 0.97 4.86
N ALA A 65 6.16 0.24 5.55
CA ALA A 65 5.76 -0.88 6.40
C ALA A 65 4.86 -0.43 7.58
N ALA A 66 5.08 0.77 8.14
CA ALA A 66 4.23 1.33 9.18
C ALA A 66 2.83 1.68 8.68
N SER A 67 2.70 2.27 7.48
CA SER A 67 1.38 2.52 6.87
C SER A 67 0.65 1.22 6.54
N ASP A 68 1.34 0.21 6.02
CA ASP A 68 0.75 -1.10 5.72
C ASP A 68 0.33 -1.86 6.98
N LEU A 69 1.10 -1.73 8.07
CA LEU A 69 0.71 -2.22 9.39
C LEU A 69 -0.58 -1.54 9.88
N GLY A 70 -0.71 -0.22 9.69
CA GLY A 70 -1.94 0.53 9.99
C GLY A 70 -3.14 0.05 9.18
N VAL A 71 -2.95 -0.28 7.90
CA VAL A 71 -3.99 -0.92 7.07
C VAL A 71 -4.42 -2.26 7.68
N GLY A 72 -3.47 -3.10 8.08
CA GLY A 72 -3.76 -4.40 8.71
C GLY A 72 -4.47 -4.27 10.04
N LEU A 73 -4.01 -3.36 10.92
CA LEU A 73 -4.55 -3.21 12.29
C LEU A 73 -5.94 -2.55 12.34
N LEU A 74 -6.22 -1.60 11.46
CA LEU A 74 -7.42 -0.77 11.55
C LEU A 74 -8.31 -0.89 10.31
N VAL A 75 -7.77 -0.71 9.11
CA VAL A 75 -8.59 -0.60 7.90
C VAL A 75 -9.26 -1.93 7.55
N GLN A 76 -8.50 -3.00 7.47
CA GLN A 76 -9.03 -4.31 7.07
C GLN A 76 -10.03 -4.89 8.08
N PRO A 77 -9.80 -4.84 9.42
CA PRO A 77 -10.80 -5.27 10.39
C PRO A 77 -12.08 -4.43 10.35
N LEU A 78 -11.96 -3.10 10.20
CA LEU A 78 -13.13 -2.21 10.05
C LEU A 78 -13.92 -2.52 8.78
N ASN A 79 -13.25 -2.78 7.65
CA ASN A 79 -13.91 -3.17 6.41
C ASN A 79 -14.58 -4.54 6.52
N ALA A 80 -13.97 -5.51 7.18
CA ALA A 80 -14.57 -6.81 7.44
C ALA A 80 -15.83 -6.68 8.28
N ALA A 81 -15.78 -5.91 9.38
CA ALA A 81 -16.91 -5.65 10.26
C ALA A 81 -18.04 -4.88 9.56
N MET A 82 -17.68 -3.86 8.76
CA MET A 82 -18.61 -3.09 7.95
C MET A 82 -19.36 -3.98 6.96
N MET A 83 -18.63 -4.79 6.21
CA MET A 83 -19.23 -5.68 5.21
C MET A 83 -20.12 -6.75 5.85
N ALA A 84 -19.69 -7.35 6.95
CA ALA A 84 -20.48 -8.34 7.68
C ALA A 84 -21.79 -7.72 8.24
N LYS A 85 -21.74 -6.49 8.76
CA LYS A 85 -22.91 -5.77 9.26
C LYS A 85 -23.88 -5.40 8.13
N MET A 86 -23.35 -4.90 6.99
CA MET A 86 -24.15 -4.62 5.80
C MET A 86 -24.83 -5.89 5.26
N LEU A 87 -24.11 -7.00 5.22
CA LEU A 87 -24.67 -8.29 4.79
C LEU A 87 -25.80 -8.74 5.69
N GLY A 88 -25.63 -8.66 7.03
CA GLY A 88 -26.67 -8.99 7.99
C GLY A 88 -27.95 -8.16 7.79
N LEU A 89 -27.79 -6.85 7.53
CA LEU A 89 -28.93 -5.95 7.24
C LEU A 89 -29.58 -6.28 5.89
N ALA A 90 -28.79 -6.53 4.83
CA ALA A 90 -29.31 -6.87 3.50
C ALA A 90 -30.17 -8.14 3.55
N VAL A 91 -29.73 -9.16 4.30
CA VAL A 91 -30.47 -10.42 4.47
C VAL A 91 -31.72 -10.22 5.34
N SER A 92 -31.62 -9.54 6.48
CA SER A 92 -32.74 -9.35 7.41
C SER A 92 -33.85 -8.50 6.81
N ARG A 93 -33.54 -7.53 5.96
CA ARG A 93 -34.52 -6.64 5.29
C ARG A 93 -35.06 -7.19 3.96
N HIS A 94 -34.59 -8.36 3.50
CA HIS A 94 -34.97 -8.95 2.20
C HIS A 94 -34.78 -8.00 1.01
N GLY A 95 -33.72 -7.17 1.03
CA GLY A 95 -33.43 -6.18 -0.01
C GLY A 95 -34.34 -4.92 0.01
N ASN A 96 -35.27 -4.80 0.96
CA ASN A 96 -36.12 -3.62 1.08
C ASN A 96 -35.36 -2.37 1.54
N ALA A 97 -36.04 -1.24 1.44
CA ALA A 97 -35.49 0.06 1.82
C ALA A 97 -34.94 0.04 3.26
N VAL A 98 -33.75 0.57 3.43
CA VAL A 98 -33.06 0.66 4.71
C VAL A 98 -33.69 1.78 5.54
N ASP A 99 -33.93 1.50 6.79
CA ASP A 99 -34.53 2.43 7.74
C ASP A 99 -33.49 3.49 8.18
N ASP A 100 -33.93 4.68 8.54
CA ASP A 100 -33.06 5.74 9.04
C ASP A 100 -32.22 5.30 10.26
N GLN A 101 -32.77 4.40 11.07
CA GLN A 101 -32.08 3.83 12.23
C GLN A 101 -30.87 2.95 11.81
N ASP A 102 -31.04 2.10 10.79
CA ASP A 102 -29.96 1.27 10.24
C ASP A 102 -28.83 2.14 9.66
N MET A 103 -29.20 3.24 8.96
CA MET A 103 -28.26 4.21 8.42
C MET A 103 -27.46 4.91 9.52
N THR A 104 -28.12 5.30 10.60
CA THR A 104 -27.46 5.94 11.76
C THR A 104 -26.41 5.03 12.39
N LEU A 105 -26.64 3.72 12.40
CA LEU A 105 -25.69 2.73 12.94
C LEU A 105 -24.51 2.42 12.00
N LEU A 106 -24.73 2.46 10.67
CA LEU A 106 -23.69 2.16 9.68
C LEU A 106 -22.80 3.35 9.37
N TYR A 107 -23.34 4.55 9.38
CA TYR A 107 -22.68 5.78 8.95
C TYR A 107 -21.34 6.06 9.68
N PRO A 108 -21.26 5.99 11.02
CA PRO A 108 -20.00 6.17 11.74
C PRO A 108 -18.94 5.13 11.35
N LEU A 109 -19.36 3.87 11.17
CA LEU A 109 -18.46 2.79 10.79
C LEU A 109 -17.87 2.99 9.38
N VAL A 110 -18.70 3.39 8.42
CA VAL A 110 -18.28 3.72 7.05
C VAL A 110 -17.32 4.90 7.06
N LYS A 111 -17.65 5.99 7.75
CA LYS A 111 -16.78 7.17 7.86
C LYS A 111 -15.44 6.87 8.52
N THR A 112 -15.46 6.11 9.61
CA THR A 112 -14.22 5.72 10.32
C THR A 112 -13.33 4.84 9.46
N SER A 113 -13.93 3.85 8.79
CA SER A 113 -13.19 2.99 7.85
C SER A 113 -12.56 3.80 6.72
N GLN A 114 -13.29 4.76 6.17
CA GLN A 114 -12.82 5.60 5.09
C GLN A 114 -11.71 6.56 5.52
N PHE A 115 -11.84 7.15 6.73
CA PHE A 115 -10.79 7.98 7.32
C PHE A 115 -9.46 7.24 7.40
N PHE A 116 -9.45 6.05 8.00
CA PHE A 116 -8.23 5.26 8.12
C PHE A 116 -7.72 4.73 6.78
N SER A 117 -8.62 4.41 5.84
CA SER A 117 -8.24 4.00 4.49
C SER A 117 -7.49 5.11 3.75
N ILE A 118 -7.95 6.36 3.84
CA ILE A 118 -7.29 7.51 3.21
C ILE A 118 -5.97 7.84 3.93
N LEU A 119 -5.96 7.80 5.26
CA LEU A 119 -4.77 8.07 6.06
C LEU A 119 -3.64 7.10 5.71
N PHE A 120 -3.88 5.81 5.88
CA PHE A 120 -2.83 4.79 5.69
C PHE A 120 -2.58 4.46 4.21
N GLY A 121 -3.64 4.38 3.39
CA GLY A 121 -3.50 4.18 1.95
C GLY A 121 -2.81 5.36 1.25
N GLY A 122 -3.14 6.59 1.66
CA GLY A 122 -2.47 7.80 1.20
C GLY A 122 -0.99 7.85 1.61
N ALA A 123 -0.69 7.55 2.88
CA ALA A 123 0.69 7.49 3.37
C ALA A 123 1.51 6.41 2.64
N SER A 124 0.94 5.22 2.39
CA SER A 124 1.57 4.14 1.63
C SER A 124 1.86 4.59 0.20
N LEU A 125 0.86 5.11 -0.52
CA LEU A 125 0.98 5.58 -1.90
C LEU A 125 2.04 6.67 -2.06
N LEU A 126 1.98 7.73 -1.23
CA LEU A 126 2.95 8.83 -1.26
C LEU A 126 4.37 8.35 -0.90
N THR A 127 4.49 7.40 0.02
CA THR A 127 5.78 6.82 0.39
C THR A 127 6.39 6.02 -0.77
N VAL A 128 5.59 5.26 -1.53
CA VAL A 128 6.08 4.57 -2.75
C VAL A 128 6.55 5.57 -3.80
N GLY A 129 5.83 6.69 -3.98
CA GLY A 129 6.28 7.80 -4.83
C GLY A 129 7.61 8.39 -4.36
N ALA A 130 7.76 8.63 -3.06
CA ALA A 130 9.01 9.12 -2.47
C ALA A 130 10.17 8.12 -2.62
N ILE A 131 9.92 6.81 -2.49
CA ILE A 131 10.89 5.75 -2.76
C ILE A 131 11.34 5.79 -4.23
N ALA A 132 10.43 5.97 -5.19
CA ALA A 132 10.77 6.06 -6.60
C ALA A 132 11.70 7.26 -6.88
N ILE A 133 11.38 8.43 -6.31
CA ILE A 133 12.21 9.64 -6.39
C ILE A 133 13.58 9.40 -5.74
N ASP A 134 13.63 8.82 -4.55
CA ASP A 134 14.88 8.52 -3.84
C ASP A 134 15.79 7.59 -4.67
N ARG A 135 15.21 6.58 -5.33
CA ARG A 135 15.96 5.68 -6.22
C ARG A 135 16.50 6.40 -7.46
N TYR A 136 15.68 7.27 -8.06
CA TYR A 136 16.13 8.10 -9.18
C TYR A 136 17.29 9.01 -8.79
N LEU A 137 17.18 9.71 -7.65
CA LEU A 137 18.25 10.58 -7.14
C LEU A 137 19.54 9.80 -6.82
N ALA A 138 19.42 8.61 -6.24
CA ALA A 138 20.58 7.76 -5.93
C ALA A 138 21.35 7.32 -7.18
N LEU A 139 20.65 7.10 -8.30
CA LEU A 139 21.27 6.72 -9.57
C LEU A 139 21.74 7.91 -10.40
N SER A 140 21.07 9.07 -10.32
CA SER A 140 21.42 10.25 -11.12
C SER A 140 22.51 11.10 -10.49
N LEU A 141 22.54 11.23 -9.16
CA LEU A 141 23.46 12.11 -8.44
C LEU A 141 24.77 11.44 -8.01
N HIS A 142 24.83 10.11 -8.04
CA HIS A 142 26.01 9.33 -7.66
C HIS A 142 26.64 9.79 -6.33
N LEU A 143 27.82 10.43 -6.37
CA LEU A 143 28.54 10.87 -5.18
C LEU A 143 27.85 12.02 -4.43
N ARG A 144 27.12 12.90 -5.13
CA ARG A 144 26.38 14.03 -4.51
C ARG A 144 25.08 13.59 -3.81
N TYR A 145 24.67 12.34 -3.99
CA TYR A 145 23.45 11.84 -3.35
C TYR A 145 23.51 11.97 -1.82
N ALA A 146 24.62 11.62 -1.19
CA ALA A 146 24.78 11.68 0.27
C ALA A 146 24.71 13.10 0.83
N GLU A 147 25.11 14.12 0.06
CA GLU A 147 25.04 15.52 0.44
C GLU A 147 23.62 16.08 0.32
N LEU A 148 22.89 15.67 -0.71
CA LEU A 148 21.54 16.18 -1.01
C LEU A 148 20.43 15.41 -0.27
N VAL A 149 20.55 14.09 -0.14
CA VAL A 149 19.53 13.24 0.51
C VAL A 149 19.98 12.88 1.92
N THR A 150 19.91 13.88 2.81
CA THR A 150 20.23 13.68 4.23
C THR A 150 19.08 13.02 4.98
N THR A 151 19.40 12.31 6.07
CA THR A 151 18.39 11.69 6.95
C THR A 151 17.41 12.70 7.55
N ALA A 152 17.82 13.94 7.76
CA ALA A 152 16.95 15.01 8.25
C ALA A 152 15.90 15.39 7.19
N ARG A 153 16.31 15.58 5.93
CA ARG A 153 15.39 15.89 4.81
C ARG A 153 14.41 14.75 4.57
N VAL A 154 14.86 13.50 4.65
CA VAL A 154 13.97 12.34 4.50
C VAL A 154 12.97 12.24 5.63
N ARG A 155 13.37 12.49 6.89
CA ARG A 155 12.42 12.56 8.03
C ARG A 155 11.39 13.65 7.83
N LEU A 156 11.79 14.83 7.37
CA LEU A 156 10.88 15.94 7.07
C LEU A 156 9.89 15.56 5.94
N ALA A 157 10.37 14.88 4.89
CA ALA A 157 9.52 14.39 3.80
C ALA A 157 8.50 13.36 4.31
N ILE A 158 8.92 12.39 5.14
CA ILE A 158 8.02 11.41 5.76
C ILE A 158 6.97 12.13 6.63
N PHE A 159 7.38 13.07 7.46
CA PHE A 159 6.46 13.87 8.26
C PHE A 159 5.44 14.60 7.37
N GLY A 160 5.89 15.23 6.28
CA GLY A 160 5.01 15.87 5.29
C GLY A 160 4.02 14.88 4.66
N ILE A 161 4.47 13.66 4.31
CA ILE A 161 3.60 12.59 3.78
C ILE A 161 2.48 12.25 4.77
N TRP A 162 2.81 12.01 6.04
CA TRP A 162 1.83 11.64 7.06
C TRP A 162 0.86 12.79 7.36
N ILE A 163 1.34 14.03 7.44
CA ILE A 163 0.48 15.22 7.61
C ILE A 163 -0.46 15.40 6.43
N THR A 164 0.05 15.29 5.19
CA THR A 164 -0.78 15.43 3.98
C THR A 164 -1.87 14.35 3.94
N SER A 165 -1.52 13.10 4.26
CA SER A 165 -2.47 11.99 4.30
C SER A 165 -3.52 12.19 5.41
N PHE A 166 -3.11 12.68 6.58
CA PHE A 166 -4.02 13.00 7.69
C PHE A 166 -4.99 14.13 7.31
N LEU A 167 -4.49 15.22 6.75
CA LEU A 167 -5.33 16.34 6.32
C LEU A 167 -6.31 15.94 5.22
N ALA A 168 -5.89 15.08 4.26
CA ALA A 168 -6.77 14.54 3.24
C ALA A 168 -7.88 13.65 3.84
N ALA A 169 -7.54 12.80 4.83
CA ALA A 169 -8.50 11.98 5.55
C ALA A 169 -9.48 12.83 6.36
N LEU A 170 -8.98 13.85 7.06
CA LEU A 170 -9.80 14.77 7.84
C LEU A 170 -10.76 15.57 6.95
N GLN A 171 -10.24 16.12 5.85
CA GLN A 171 -11.04 16.87 4.88
C GLN A 171 -12.18 16.02 4.32
N GLN A 172 -11.91 14.78 3.89
CA GLN A 172 -12.95 13.86 3.40
C GLN A 172 -14.03 13.58 4.45
N THR A 173 -13.63 13.46 5.73
CA THR A 173 -14.55 13.15 6.82
C THR A 173 -15.43 14.35 7.19
N LEU A 174 -14.88 15.57 7.16
CA LEU A 174 -15.58 16.79 7.57
C LEU A 174 -16.47 17.39 6.47
N THR A 175 -16.02 17.33 5.20
CA THR A 175 -16.65 18.09 4.12
C THR A 175 -17.38 17.24 3.08
N ASP A 176 -17.40 15.90 3.21
CA ASP A 176 -17.85 14.98 2.15
C ASP A 176 -17.21 15.32 0.80
N PHE A 177 -15.92 15.68 0.84
CA PHE A 177 -15.16 16.27 -0.25
C PHE A 177 -15.14 15.37 -1.48
N ASN A 178 -15.08 15.98 -2.64
CA ASN A 178 -15.22 15.31 -3.92
C ASN A 178 -14.18 14.20 -4.13
N GLN A 179 -14.60 12.93 -4.11
CA GLN A 179 -13.76 11.75 -4.36
C GLN A 179 -12.94 11.84 -5.67
N ARG A 180 -13.37 12.68 -6.62
CA ARG A 180 -12.62 12.94 -7.86
C ARG A 180 -11.22 13.47 -7.58
N ILE A 181 -11.06 14.32 -6.56
CA ILE A 181 -9.74 14.88 -6.20
C ILE A 181 -8.82 13.78 -5.67
N GLN A 182 -9.35 12.80 -4.93
CA GLN A 182 -8.55 11.64 -4.50
C GLN A 182 -8.06 10.82 -5.70
N VAL A 183 -8.91 10.56 -6.70
CA VAL A 183 -8.53 9.88 -7.94
C VAL A 183 -7.43 10.64 -8.68
N PHE A 184 -7.55 11.97 -8.79
CA PHE A 184 -6.50 12.81 -9.39
C PHE A 184 -5.20 12.76 -8.58
N GLY A 185 -5.27 12.78 -7.24
CA GLY A 185 -4.11 12.64 -6.38
C GLY A 185 -3.38 11.31 -6.58
N VAL A 186 -4.12 10.19 -6.64
CA VAL A 186 -3.57 8.86 -6.93
C VAL A 186 -2.90 8.83 -8.31
N LEU A 187 -3.58 9.32 -9.36
CA LEU A 187 -3.03 9.41 -10.71
C LEU A 187 -1.75 10.25 -10.75
N PHE A 188 -1.72 11.39 -10.08
CA PHE A 188 -0.56 12.26 -10.03
C PHE A 188 0.66 11.57 -9.41
N VAL A 189 0.50 10.86 -8.29
CA VAL A 189 1.59 10.10 -7.66
C VAL A 189 2.08 8.97 -8.56
N ILE A 190 1.16 8.23 -9.19
CA ILE A 190 1.52 7.16 -10.14
C ILE A 190 2.30 7.73 -11.33
N LEU A 191 1.91 8.88 -11.88
CA LEU A 191 2.63 9.52 -12.99
C LEU A 191 4.04 9.97 -12.58
N ILE A 192 4.22 10.57 -11.40
CA ILE A 192 5.55 10.95 -10.88
C ILE A 192 6.42 9.71 -10.71
N ALA A 193 5.90 8.66 -10.10
CA ALA A 193 6.65 7.42 -9.90
C ALA A 193 7.00 6.74 -11.23
N SER A 194 6.06 6.70 -12.19
CA SER A 194 6.30 6.20 -13.56
C SER A 194 7.44 6.97 -14.25
N PHE A 195 7.42 8.30 -14.15
CA PHE A 195 8.46 9.14 -14.71
C PHE A 195 9.83 8.87 -14.07
N ALA A 196 9.87 8.72 -12.73
CA ALA A 196 11.09 8.39 -12.01
C ALA A 196 11.66 7.04 -12.47
N TYR A 197 10.83 5.98 -12.54
CA TYR A 197 11.28 4.67 -13.02
C TYR A 197 11.65 4.65 -14.50
N PHE A 198 10.97 5.42 -15.35
CA PHE A 198 11.39 5.61 -16.75
C PHE A 198 12.79 6.24 -16.85
N LYS A 199 13.08 7.28 -16.05
CA LYS A 199 14.42 7.88 -15.98
C LYS A 199 15.46 6.89 -15.46
N ILE A 200 15.13 6.11 -14.41
CA ILE A 200 15.99 5.03 -13.90
C ILE A 200 16.33 4.04 -15.02
N PHE A 201 15.34 3.58 -15.77
CA PHE A 201 15.54 2.65 -16.87
C PHE A 201 16.49 3.23 -17.92
N ARG A 202 16.33 4.49 -18.31
CA ARG A 202 17.24 5.16 -19.27
C ARG A 202 18.68 5.25 -18.76
N ILE A 203 18.87 5.59 -17.48
CA ILE A 203 20.19 5.63 -16.86
C ILE A 203 20.84 4.24 -16.89
N LEU A 204 20.10 3.20 -16.52
CA LEU A 204 20.60 1.83 -16.49
C LEU A 204 20.97 1.32 -17.88
N SER A 205 20.16 1.59 -18.91
CA SER A 205 20.43 1.20 -20.30
C SER A 205 21.67 1.92 -20.85
N HIS A 206 21.81 3.22 -20.55
CA HIS A 206 22.99 3.99 -20.98
C HIS A 206 24.29 3.46 -20.36
N HIS A 207 24.28 3.19 -19.04
CA HIS A 207 25.48 2.65 -18.37
C HIS A 207 25.83 1.22 -18.81
N GLN A 208 24.85 0.37 -19.15
CA GLN A 208 25.14 -0.96 -19.70
C GLN A 208 25.89 -0.87 -21.02
N ASN A 209 25.51 0.05 -21.90
CA ASN A 209 26.18 0.27 -23.17
C ASN A 209 27.61 0.80 -23.00
N LEU A 210 27.86 1.66 -22.00
CA LEU A 210 29.20 2.19 -21.71
C LEU A 210 30.13 1.13 -21.11
N ILE A 211 29.65 0.24 -20.24
CA ILE A 211 30.48 -0.83 -19.64
C ILE A 211 30.90 -1.84 -20.68
N CYS A 212 30.11 -2.13 -21.70
CA CYS A 212 30.52 -2.98 -22.83
C CYS A 212 31.66 -2.38 -23.66
N VAL A 213 31.85 -1.05 -23.64
CA VAL A 213 32.87 -0.34 -24.41
C VAL A 213 34.16 -0.13 -23.61
N GLN A 214 34.14 -0.12 -22.27
CA GLN A 214 35.28 0.30 -21.41
C GLN A 214 35.83 -0.81 -20.49
N VAL A 215 35.99 -2.03 -20.96
CA VAL A 215 36.71 -3.09 -20.22
C VAL A 215 38.21 -2.82 -20.26
N GLY A 216 38.74 -1.87 -19.47
CA GLY A 216 40.18 -1.58 -19.50
C GLY A 216 40.79 -0.70 -18.40
N GLN A 217 40.05 -0.12 -17.45
CA GLN A 217 40.62 0.78 -16.45
C GLN A 217 40.30 0.44 -14.99
N GLN A 218 41.38 0.20 -14.24
CA GLN A 218 41.40 -0.36 -12.87
C GLN A 218 40.88 0.57 -11.74
N ASN A 219 40.71 1.87 -11.98
CA ASN A 219 40.35 2.86 -10.94
C ASN A 219 38.81 3.05 -10.73
N GLN A 220 37.98 2.19 -11.32
CA GLN A 220 36.51 2.33 -11.26
C GLN A 220 35.82 1.41 -10.25
N ILE A 221 36.52 0.59 -9.48
CA ILE A 221 35.94 -0.47 -8.64
C ILE A 221 35.02 0.10 -7.57
N CYS A 222 35.34 1.21 -6.91
CA CYS A 222 34.52 1.79 -5.84
C CYS A 222 33.22 2.43 -6.37
N GLN A 223 33.29 3.13 -7.51
CA GLN A 223 32.10 3.71 -8.16
C GLN A 223 31.17 2.63 -8.72
N LEU A 224 31.71 1.55 -9.28
CA LEU A 224 30.98 0.40 -9.78
C LEU A 224 30.23 -0.33 -8.65
N THR A 225 30.81 -0.44 -7.44
CA THR A 225 30.16 -1.08 -6.31
C THR A 225 29.00 -0.26 -5.76
N HIS A 226 29.13 1.07 -5.64
CA HIS A 226 28.04 1.96 -5.21
C HIS A 226 26.88 1.99 -6.22
N PHE A 227 27.20 2.13 -7.52
CA PHE A 227 26.21 2.09 -8.59
C PHE A 227 25.52 0.72 -8.66
N GLY A 228 26.26 -0.37 -8.51
CA GLY A 228 25.71 -1.73 -8.48
C GLY A 228 24.72 -1.96 -7.34
N ARG A 229 24.99 -1.43 -6.14
CA ARG A 229 24.06 -1.48 -4.99
C ARG A 229 22.81 -0.65 -5.25
N ALA A 230 22.94 0.58 -5.74
CA ALA A 230 21.83 1.46 -6.08
C ALA A 230 20.95 0.84 -7.17
N LYS A 231 21.54 0.27 -8.23
CA LYS A 231 20.85 -0.48 -9.29
C LYS A 231 20.04 -1.66 -8.72
N LYS A 232 20.67 -2.50 -7.89
CA LYS A 232 19.99 -3.65 -7.29
C LYS A 232 18.79 -3.21 -6.46
N LEU A 233 18.91 -2.15 -5.66
CA LEU A 233 17.83 -1.66 -4.83
C LEU A 233 16.73 -0.99 -5.67
N ALA A 234 17.07 -0.25 -6.73
CA ALA A 234 16.11 0.34 -7.65
C ALA A 234 15.24 -0.72 -8.36
N ILE A 235 15.86 -1.83 -8.81
CA ILE A 235 15.13 -2.94 -9.40
C ILE A 235 14.21 -3.60 -8.36
N LYS A 236 14.66 -3.78 -7.11
CA LYS A 236 13.85 -4.37 -6.04
C LYS A 236 12.62 -3.50 -5.70
N THR A 237 12.79 -2.18 -5.64
CA THR A 237 11.68 -1.26 -5.38
C THR A 237 10.74 -1.09 -6.58
N LEU A 238 11.20 -1.36 -7.79
CA LEU A 238 10.35 -1.41 -8.99
C LEU A 238 9.25 -2.47 -8.86
N TYR A 239 9.54 -3.64 -8.25
CA TYR A 239 8.51 -4.67 -8.03
C TYR A 239 7.38 -4.18 -7.12
N ILE A 240 7.71 -3.42 -6.06
CA ILE A 240 6.72 -2.80 -5.17
C ILE A 240 5.82 -1.86 -5.98
N TYR A 241 6.44 -1.04 -6.84
CA TYR A 241 5.71 -0.10 -7.69
C TYR A 241 4.81 -0.79 -8.73
N VAL A 242 5.29 -1.86 -9.37
CA VAL A 242 4.49 -2.65 -10.34
C VAL A 242 3.28 -3.27 -9.65
N ILE A 243 3.46 -3.85 -8.46
CA ILE A 243 2.36 -4.42 -7.67
C ILE A 243 1.35 -3.33 -7.30
N LEU A 244 1.83 -2.16 -6.87
CA LEU A 244 0.96 -1.03 -6.58
C LEU A 244 0.11 -0.66 -7.80
N ILE A 245 0.71 -0.52 -9.00
CA ILE A 245 -0.05 -0.24 -10.23
C ILE A 245 -1.12 -1.31 -10.48
N VAL A 246 -0.76 -2.59 -10.41
CA VAL A 246 -1.69 -3.69 -10.65
C VAL A 246 -2.86 -3.66 -9.66
N CYS A 247 -2.60 -3.36 -8.39
CA CYS A 247 -3.65 -3.27 -7.37
C CYS A 247 -4.52 -2.01 -7.51
N TYR A 248 -3.96 -0.89 -7.92
CA TYR A 248 -4.69 0.38 -8.04
C TYR A 248 -5.37 0.57 -9.40
N ALA A 249 -4.86 -0.03 -10.49
CA ALA A 249 -5.38 0.17 -11.83
C ALA A 249 -6.89 -0.11 -11.95
N PRO A 250 -7.47 -1.20 -11.42
CA PRO A 250 -8.90 -1.43 -11.51
C PRO A 250 -9.71 -0.32 -10.84
N SER A 251 -9.29 0.16 -9.67
CA SER A 251 -9.99 1.19 -8.90
C SER A 251 -9.99 2.55 -9.61
N LEU A 252 -8.94 2.88 -10.38
CA LEU A 252 -8.86 4.13 -11.16
C LEU A 252 -9.95 4.27 -12.22
N PHE A 253 -10.46 3.17 -12.74
CA PHE A 253 -11.56 3.16 -13.72
C PHE A 253 -12.91 2.96 -13.04
N ILE A 254 -12.98 2.06 -12.05
CA ILE A 254 -14.23 1.66 -11.40
C ILE A 254 -14.77 2.77 -10.50
N PHE A 255 -13.94 3.44 -9.69
CA PHE A 255 -14.40 4.48 -8.77
C PHE A 255 -15.01 5.68 -9.49
N PRO A 256 -14.40 6.26 -10.54
CA PRO A 256 -15.06 7.32 -11.32
C PRO A 256 -16.35 6.87 -12.00
N ALA A 257 -16.40 5.64 -12.52
CA ALA A 257 -17.60 5.10 -13.15
C ALA A 257 -18.75 4.95 -12.13
N PHE A 258 -18.44 4.46 -10.91
CA PHE A 258 -19.42 4.38 -9.82
C PHE A 258 -19.93 5.76 -9.39
N ILE A 259 -19.03 6.74 -9.20
CA ILE A 259 -19.40 8.11 -8.81
C ILE A 259 -20.25 8.82 -9.86
N LYS A 260 -20.00 8.55 -11.14
CA LYS A 260 -20.75 9.15 -12.26
C LYS A 260 -22.15 8.55 -12.41
N SER A 261 -22.35 7.31 -11.99
CA SER A 261 -23.63 6.61 -12.11
C SER A 261 -24.61 7.09 -11.03
N LYS A 262 -25.79 7.55 -11.45
CA LYS A 262 -26.89 7.89 -10.52
C LYS A 262 -27.53 6.63 -9.92
N ASN A 263 -27.58 5.54 -10.68
CA ASN A 263 -28.15 4.25 -10.27
C ASN A 263 -27.15 3.14 -10.70
N PRO A 264 -26.07 2.91 -9.91
CA PRO A 264 -25.11 1.87 -10.23
C PRO A 264 -25.77 0.49 -10.14
N SER A 265 -25.48 -0.37 -11.12
CA SER A 265 -25.93 -1.77 -11.07
C SER A 265 -25.25 -2.51 -9.92
N ALA A 266 -25.85 -3.63 -9.47
CA ALA A 266 -25.23 -4.51 -8.49
C ALA A 266 -23.84 -4.96 -8.92
N LEU A 267 -23.65 -5.25 -10.23
CA LEU A 267 -22.36 -5.62 -10.78
C LEU A 267 -21.33 -4.50 -10.67
N LEU A 268 -21.70 -3.24 -10.96
CA LEU A 268 -20.78 -2.09 -10.82
C LEU A 268 -20.41 -1.87 -9.33
N THR A 269 -21.37 -2.05 -8.43
CA THR A 269 -21.14 -1.98 -6.98
C THR A 269 -20.21 -3.10 -6.50
N LEU A 270 -20.38 -4.31 -7.01
CA LEU A 270 -19.49 -5.44 -6.74
C LEU A 270 -18.06 -5.12 -7.20
N PHE A 271 -17.88 -4.63 -8.43
CA PHE A 271 -16.56 -4.23 -8.91
C PHE A 271 -15.94 -3.09 -8.09
N TYR A 272 -16.74 -2.16 -7.58
CA TYR A 272 -16.27 -1.11 -6.67
C TYR A 272 -15.60 -1.73 -5.43
N TYR A 273 -16.25 -2.71 -4.79
CA TYR A 273 -15.67 -3.41 -3.63
C TYR A 273 -14.48 -4.28 -3.99
N VAL A 274 -14.46 -4.91 -5.16
CA VAL A 274 -13.29 -5.66 -5.65
C VAL A 274 -12.12 -4.71 -5.85
N GLY A 275 -12.33 -3.54 -6.45
CA GLY A 275 -11.29 -2.52 -6.60
C GLY A 275 -10.76 -2.02 -5.26
N ALA A 276 -11.64 -1.72 -4.29
CA ALA A 276 -11.24 -1.33 -2.94
C ALA A 276 -10.45 -2.43 -2.23
N PHE A 277 -10.87 -3.68 -2.38
CA PHE A 277 -10.18 -4.84 -1.82
C PHE A 277 -8.76 -5.01 -2.38
N LEU A 278 -8.57 -4.85 -3.68
CA LEU A 278 -7.25 -4.94 -4.31
C LEU A 278 -6.30 -3.84 -3.81
N VAL A 279 -6.81 -2.63 -3.60
CA VAL A 279 -6.01 -1.53 -3.02
C VAL A 279 -5.54 -1.90 -1.60
N LEU A 280 -6.39 -2.48 -0.77
CA LEU A 280 -6.03 -2.93 0.58
C LEU A 280 -5.10 -4.15 0.57
N PHE A 281 -5.28 -5.04 -0.41
CA PHE A 281 -4.44 -6.22 -0.60
C PHE A 281 -2.98 -5.88 -0.89
N ASN A 282 -2.71 -4.72 -1.50
CA ASN A 282 -1.35 -4.21 -1.74
C ASN A 282 -0.49 -4.24 -0.47
N SER A 283 -1.05 -3.90 0.70
CA SER A 283 -0.33 -3.88 1.98
C SER A 283 0.11 -5.27 2.47
N CYS A 284 -0.56 -6.33 2.01
CA CYS A 284 -0.18 -7.72 2.30
C CYS A 284 0.95 -8.21 1.38
N LEU A 285 1.07 -7.64 0.18
CA LEU A 285 2.05 -8.07 -0.82
C LEU A 285 3.45 -7.51 -0.55
N ASN A 286 3.55 -6.32 0.07
CA ASN A 286 4.82 -5.67 0.35
C ASN A 286 5.80 -6.53 1.17
N PRO A 287 5.40 -7.16 2.29
CA PRO A 287 6.25 -8.09 3.04
C PRO A 287 6.75 -9.27 2.21
N LEU A 288 5.90 -9.83 1.34
CA LEU A 288 6.27 -10.95 0.46
C LEU A 288 7.35 -10.53 -0.54
N VAL A 289 7.23 -9.33 -1.11
CA VAL A 289 8.24 -8.78 -2.03
C VAL A 289 9.56 -8.54 -1.31
N TYR A 290 9.54 -8.03 -0.09
CA TYR A 290 10.75 -7.84 0.71
C TYR A 290 11.44 -9.16 1.01
N CYS A 291 10.70 -10.18 1.47
CA CYS A 291 11.24 -11.51 1.73
C CYS A 291 11.80 -12.16 0.45
N TRP A 292 11.15 -11.96 -0.68
CA TRP A 292 11.61 -12.51 -1.95
C TRP A 292 12.87 -11.81 -2.49
N LYS A 293 12.92 -10.47 -2.42
CA LYS A 293 13.96 -9.68 -3.09
C LYS A 293 15.08 -9.20 -2.18
N LEU A 294 14.86 -9.10 -0.85
CA LEU A 294 15.85 -8.62 0.11
C LEU A 294 16.38 -9.79 0.95
N CYS A 295 17.61 -10.25 0.65
CA CYS A 295 18.22 -11.39 1.35
C CYS A 295 18.27 -11.17 2.88
N GLU A 296 18.66 -9.97 3.34
CA GLU A 296 18.70 -9.62 4.76
C GLU A 296 17.34 -9.75 5.46
N VAL A 297 16.26 -9.29 4.79
CA VAL A 297 14.90 -9.46 5.33
C VAL A 297 14.54 -10.93 5.39
N ARG A 298 14.84 -11.69 4.33
CA ARG A 298 14.58 -13.14 4.28
C ARG A 298 15.33 -13.90 5.38
N GLU A 299 16.61 -13.62 5.58
CA GLU A 299 17.42 -14.24 6.64
C GLU A 299 16.84 -13.93 8.01
N THR A 300 16.52 -12.65 8.28
CA THR A 300 15.87 -12.24 9.53
C THR A 300 14.53 -12.93 9.75
N VAL A 301 13.69 -13.04 8.70
CA VAL A 301 12.40 -13.75 8.77
C VAL A 301 12.60 -15.22 9.12
N VAL A 302 13.54 -15.89 8.45
CA VAL A 302 13.87 -17.30 8.72
C VAL A 302 14.36 -17.49 10.16
N ASP A 303 15.21 -16.59 10.66
CA ASP A 303 15.73 -16.67 12.04
C ASP A 303 14.64 -16.41 13.08
N VAL A 304 13.73 -15.45 12.83
CA VAL A 304 12.57 -15.21 13.71
C VAL A 304 11.67 -16.43 13.74
N LEU A 305 11.33 -16.99 12.57
CA LEU A 305 10.51 -18.19 12.48
C LEU A 305 11.17 -19.37 13.20
N LYS A 306 12.46 -19.63 12.98
CA LYS A 306 13.19 -20.70 13.69
C LYS A 306 13.13 -20.53 15.19
N ARG A 307 13.32 -19.32 15.72
CA ARG A 307 13.24 -19.02 17.16
C ARG A 307 11.82 -19.21 17.71
N MET A 308 10.80 -18.84 16.94
CA MET A 308 9.41 -19.09 17.32
C MET A 308 9.10 -20.58 17.37
N PHE A 309 9.44 -21.33 16.32
CA PHE A 309 9.20 -22.78 16.25
C PHE A 309 10.05 -23.57 17.26
N SER A 310 11.30 -23.19 17.51
CA SER A 310 12.13 -23.84 18.53
C SER A 310 11.59 -23.66 19.96
N ARG A 311 10.82 -22.61 20.23
CA ARG A 311 10.12 -22.44 21.51
C ARG A 311 8.83 -23.27 21.62
N TRP A 312 8.25 -23.69 20.47
CA TRP A 312 7.01 -24.48 20.41
C TRP A 312 7.24 -25.98 20.24
N ILE A 313 8.48 -26.40 19.93
CA ILE A 313 8.88 -27.81 19.96
C ILE A 313 9.72 -28.01 21.22
N PRO A 314 9.12 -28.28 22.42
CA PRO A 314 9.88 -28.72 23.54
C PRO A 314 10.28 -30.16 23.26
N LEU A 315 11.61 -30.38 23.06
CA LEU A 315 12.33 -31.59 23.46
C LEU A 315 11.57 -32.94 23.30
N CYS A 316 11.46 -33.42 22.07
CA CYS A 316 11.39 -34.85 21.82
C CYS A 316 12.80 -35.40 21.59
N HIS A 317 13.73 -35.16 22.51
CA HIS A 317 14.98 -35.88 22.64
C HIS A 317 15.46 -35.76 24.11
N GLN A 318 14.93 -36.60 24.97
CA GLN A 318 15.63 -37.26 26.08
C GLN A 318 15.37 -38.74 25.99
#